data_35068451ed2302f717cad4b90af22138
#
_entry.id   35068451ed2302f717cad4b90af22138
#
_cell.length_a   1.000
_cell.length_b   1.000
_cell.length_c   1.000
_cell.angle_alpha   90.00
_cell.angle_beta   90.00
_cell.angle_gamma   90.00
#
_symmetry.space_group_name_H-M   'P 1'
#
loop_
_entity.id
_entity.type
_entity.pdbx_description
1 polymer ?
#
loop_
_entity_poly.entity_id
_entity_poly.type
_entity_poly.pdbx_seq_one_letter_code
_entity_poly.pdbx_strand_id
1 'polypeptide(L)'
;PPYRFRNTSGQAWTAAFGVNPGYTISNVRVNGAEVSFSVSDYQEYNEAMLEVALPSDREIELTMDYGGFPRENRNVSIMQGGTEISSEYLCLENAGLSPRLINVLPGENGYPTTIEITLPASMSVIPFGASKAEVVAEQTDGTKTWRYDSNSAGGILYAGDYIRQDIQAGGMDIEFYYGRKHQAVMEAAG
;
A
#
# COMPACT_ATOMS: atom_id res chain seq x y z
N PRO A 1 0.94 -2.69 -9.96
CA PRO A 1 0.12 -3.69 -10.66
C PRO A 1 -1.24 -3.10 -11.05
N PRO A 2 -1.87 -3.60 -12.13
CA PRO A 2 -3.19 -3.13 -12.53
C PRO A 2 -4.28 -3.59 -11.56
N TYR A 3 -5.32 -2.78 -11.43
CA TYR A 3 -6.58 -3.22 -10.85
C TYR A 3 -7.35 -4.03 -11.91
N ARG A 4 -7.90 -5.18 -11.50
CA ARG A 4 -8.70 -6.03 -12.38
C ARG A 4 -10.08 -6.19 -11.82
N PHE A 5 -11.08 -5.87 -12.63
CA PHE A 5 -12.49 -5.94 -12.26
C PHE A 5 -13.21 -6.94 -13.14
N ARG A 6 -14.14 -7.66 -12.53
CA ARG A 6 -15.12 -8.45 -13.24
C ARG A 6 -16.49 -7.76 -13.14
N ASN A 7 -16.91 -7.13 -14.23
CA ASN A 7 -18.22 -6.49 -14.29
C ASN A 7 -19.31 -7.54 -14.53
N THR A 8 -20.13 -7.78 -13.51
CA THR A 8 -21.24 -8.74 -13.57
C THR A 8 -22.57 -8.10 -13.94
N SER A 9 -22.65 -6.77 -13.90
CA SER A 9 -23.87 -6.01 -14.22
C SER A 9 -24.08 -5.82 -15.72
N GLY A 10 -23.01 -5.86 -16.51
CA GLY A 10 -23.03 -5.52 -17.94
C GLY A 10 -23.34 -4.05 -18.24
N GLN A 11 -23.24 -3.19 -17.23
CA GLN A 11 -23.45 -1.73 -17.37
C GLN A 11 -22.15 -0.96 -17.10
N ALA A 12 -21.99 0.17 -17.76
CA ALA A 12 -20.93 1.11 -17.44
C ALA A 12 -21.16 1.70 -16.03
N TRP A 13 -20.08 1.95 -15.30
CA TRP A 13 -20.15 2.49 -13.94
C TRP A 13 -18.94 3.39 -13.65
N THR A 14 -18.97 4.12 -12.52
CA THR A 14 -17.86 4.94 -12.09
C THR A 14 -17.17 4.28 -10.90
N ALA A 15 -15.90 3.97 -11.05
CA ALA A 15 -15.06 3.55 -9.94
C ALA A 15 -14.54 4.78 -9.18
N ALA A 16 -14.63 4.75 -7.86
CA ALA A 16 -14.13 5.79 -6.98
C ALA A 16 -13.02 5.25 -6.09
N PHE A 17 -11.89 5.96 -6.05
CA PHE A 17 -10.71 5.60 -5.26
C PHE A 17 -10.37 6.71 -4.28
N GLY A 18 -10.12 6.34 -3.03
CA GLY A 18 -9.43 7.19 -2.07
C GLY A 18 -7.94 7.25 -2.42
N VAL A 19 -7.41 8.45 -2.52
CA VAL A 19 -6.03 8.73 -2.87
C VAL A 19 -5.43 9.65 -1.82
N ASN A 20 -4.18 9.41 -1.42
CA ASN A 20 -3.50 10.35 -0.53
C ASN A 20 -3.38 11.73 -1.20
N PRO A 21 -3.75 12.83 -0.52
CA PRO A 21 -3.73 14.18 -1.09
C PRO A 21 -2.34 14.69 -1.50
N GLY A 22 -1.28 14.01 -1.08
CA GLY A 22 0.10 14.31 -1.50
C GLY A 22 0.49 13.69 -2.84
N TYR A 23 -0.37 12.84 -3.43
CA TYR A 23 -0.13 12.26 -4.73
C TYR A 23 -0.78 13.07 -5.85
N THR A 24 -0.06 13.16 -6.96
CA THR A 24 -0.56 13.69 -8.23
C THR A 24 -0.79 12.51 -9.17
N ILE A 25 -2.01 12.33 -9.63
CA ILE A 25 -2.33 11.34 -10.66
C ILE A 25 -1.95 11.94 -12.01
N SER A 26 -1.05 11.28 -12.71
CA SER A 26 -0.55 11.76 -14.00
C SER A 26 -1.23 11.10 -15.20
N ASN A 27 -1.69 9.86 -15.03
CA ASN A 27 -2.33 9.11 -16.09
C ASN A 27 -3.23 8.00 -15.53
N VAL A 28 -4.34 7.74 -16.24
CA VAL A 28 -5.23 6.61 -15.98
C VAL A 28 -5.54 5.91 -17.29
N ARG A 29 -5.41 4.58 -17.32
CA ARG A 29 -5.72 3.76 -18.49
C ARG A 29 -6.73 2.68 -18.11
N VAL A 30 -7.70 2.49 -19.00
CA VAL A 30 -8.68 1.40 -18.92
C VAL A 30 -8.49 0.52 -20.15
N ASN A 31 -8.24 -0.77 -19.92
CA ASN A 31 -7.94 -1.73 -20.99
C ASN A 31 -6.82 -1.26 -21.94
N GLY A 32 -5.81 -0.59 -21.38
CA GLY A 32 -4.67 -0.03 -22.11
C GLY A 32 -4.91 1.34 -22.76
N ALA A 33 -6.14 1.82 -22.86
CA ALA A 33 -6.47 3.14 -23.41
C ALA A 33 -6.49 4.22 -22.34
N GLU A 34 -5.90 5.39 -22.63
CA GLU A 34 -5.99 6.55 -21.73
C GLU A 34 -7.43 7.05 -21.64
N VAL A 35 -7.85 7.36 -20.42
CA VAL A 35 -9.19 7.86 -20.11
C VAL A 35 -9.13 9.14 -19.28
N SER A 36 -10.16 9.96 -19.39
CA SER A 36 -10.33 11.10 -18.51
C SER A 36 -10.74 10.65 -17.11
N PHE A 37 -10.31 11.41 -16.11
CA PHE A 37 -10.62 11.19 -14.70
C PHE A 37 -10.85 12.53 -14.02
N SER A 38 -11.48 12.50 -12.85
CA SER A 38 -11.62 13.66 -11.98
C SER A 38 -10.99 13.37 -10.61
N VAL A 39 -10.45 14.41 -9.99
CA VAL A 39 -9.94 14.36 -8.61
C VAL A 39 -10.63 15.47 -7.83
N SER A 40 -11.23 15.12 -6.71
CA SER A 40 -11.90 16.05 -5.80
C SER A 40 -11.48 15.81 -4.35
N ASP A 41 -11.66 16.80 -3.49
CA ASP A 41 -11.44 16.64 -2.05
C ASP A 41 -12.48 15.69 -1.45
N TYR A 42 -12.01 14.72 -0.67
CA TYR A 42 -12.85 13.77 0.06
C TYR A 42 -12.71 14.02 1.57
N GLN A 43 -13.62 14.82 2.12
CA GLN A 43 -13.48 15.35 3.47
C GLN A 43 -13.63 14.29 4.57
N GLU A 44 -14.30 13.18 4.30
CA GLU A 44 -14.64 12.18 5.31
C GLU A 44 -13.42 11.44 5.85
N TYR A 45 -12.38 11.23 5.01
CA TYR A 45 -11.18 10.48 5.36
C TYR A 45 -9.87 11.28 5.18
N ASN A 46 -9.96 12.60 4.97
CA ASN A 46 -8.79 13.42 4.63
C ASN A 46 -8.00 12.86 3.42
N GLU A 47 -8.73 12.31 2.47
CA GLU A 47 -8.25 11.76 1.20
C GLU A 47 -8.71 12.65 0.05
N ALA A 48 -8.11 12.52 -1.11
CA ALA A 48 -8.67 12.95 -2.38
C ALA A 48 -9.48 11.80 -2.97
N MET A 49 -10.56 12.10 -3.69
CA MET A 49 -11.36 11.12 -4.41
C MET A 49 -11.05 11.19 -5.90
N LEU A 50 -10.50 10.11 -6.44
CA LEU A 50 -10.32 9.90 -7.86
C LEU A 50 -11.53 9.14 -8.40
N GLU A 51 -12.19 9.68 -9.43
CA GLU A 51 -13.29 9.02 -10.12
C GLU A 51 -12.93 8.73 -11.57
N VAL A 52 -13.20 7.50 -12.00
CA VAL A 52 -12.92 6.99 -13.34
C VAL A 52 -14.15 6.29 -13.90
N ALA A 53 -14.60 6.70 -15.09
CA ALA A 53 -15.65 5.99 -15.81
C ALA A 53 -15.11 4.68 -16.38
N LEU A 54 -15.76 3.57 -16.03
CA LEU A 54 -15.44 2.24 -16.50
C LEU A 54 -16.49 1.75 -17.51
N PRO A 55 -16.07 1.04 -18.58
CA PRO A 55 -16.99 0.53 -19.60
C PRO A 55 -17.86 -0.61 -19.08
N SER A 56 -18.79 -1.06 -19.93
CA SER A 56 -19.64 -2.22 -19.65
C SER A 56 -18.97 -3.58 -19.90
N ASP A 57 -17.69 -3.58 -20.29
CA ASP A 57 -16.93 -4.80 -20.57
C ASP A 57 -16.91 -5.74 -19.37
N ARG A 58 -16.92 -7.05 -19.64
CA ARG A 58 -16.96 -8.05 -18.59
C ARG A 58 -15.68 -8.11 -17.76
N GLU A 59 -14.53 -7.95 -18.40
CA GLU A 59 -13.23 -7.89 -17.76
C GLU A 59 -12.62 -6.53 -18.02
N ILE A 60 -12.23 -5.84 -16.98
CA ILE A 60 -11.68 -4.48 -17.04
C ILE A 60 -10.35 -4.47 -16.32
N GLU A 61 -9.32 -3.98 -17.00
CA GLU A 61 -8.03 -3.69 -16.39
C GLU A 61 -7.84 -2.18 -16.30
N LEU A 62 -7.56 -1.67 -15.11
CA LEU A 62 -7.29 -0.26 -14.85
C LEU A 62 -5.88 -0.09 -14.30
N THR A 63 -5.11 0.80 -14.90
CA THR A 63 -3.79 1.23 -14.42
C THR A 63 -3.79 2.71 -14.12
N MET A 64 -3.01 3.09 -13.11
CA MET A 64 -2.81 4.48 -12.70
C MET A 64 -1.33 4.76 -12.56
N ASP A 65 -0.89 5.88 -13.11
CA ASP A 65 0.43 6.44 -12.86
C ASP A 65 0.27 7.62 -11.91
N TYR A 66 0.92 7.56 -10.77
CA TYR A 66 0.89 8.62 -9.77
C TYR A 66 2.25 8.77 -9.11
N GLY A 67 2.49 9.94 -8.56
CA GLY A 67 3.72 10.24 -7.86
C GLY A 67 3.51 11.40 -6.89
N GLY A 68 4.49 11.61 -6.03
CA GLY A 68 4.45 12.65 -5.02
C GLY A 68 4.91 12.15 -3.68
N PHE A 69 4.74 12.97 -2.67
CA PHE A 69 5.07 12.66 -1.30
C PHE A 69 3.77 12.49 -0.51
N PRO A 70 3.47 11.30 0.02
CA PRO A 70 2.21 11.10 0.72
C PRO A 70 2.12 12.07 1.89
N ARG A 71 0.97 12.74 2.02
CA ARG A 71 0.71 13.62 3.15
C ARG A 71 0.52 12.77 4.39
N GLU A 72 1.28 13.09 5.43
CA GLU A 72 1.12 12.45 6.72
C GLU A 72 -0.29 12.68 7.28
N ASN A 73 -0.88 11.64 7.81
CA ASN A 73 -2.15 11.72 8.52
C ASN A 73 -1.92 11.39 9.99
N ARG A 74 -1.77 12.44 10.80
CA ARG A 74 -1.51 12.31 12.25
C ARG A 74 -2.77 12.32 13.12
N ASN A 75 -3.95 12.48 12.53
CA ASN A 75 -5.21 12.60 13.27
C ASN A 75 -5.86 11.26 13.61
N VAL A 76 -5.10 10.19 13.61
CA VAL A 76 -5.65 8.86 13.82
C VAL A 76 -5.39 8.42 15.25
N SER A 77 -6.36 7.75 15.86
CA SER A 77 -6.25 7.24 17.22
C SER A 77 -5.02 6.33 17.33
N ILE A 78 -4.47 6.19 18.52
CA ILE A 78 -3.29 5.35 18.83
C ILE A 78 -3.42 3.91 18.28
N MET A 79 -4.61 3.48 17.92
CA MET A 79 -4.93 2.16 17.37
C MET A 79 -5.01 2.11 15.83
N GLN A 80 -4.96 3.25 15.18
CA GLN A 80 -4.98 3.36 13.73
C GLN A 80 -3.72 4.14 13.37
N GLY A 81 -2.66 3.47 13.00
CA GLY A 81 -1.44 4.09 12.54
C GLY A 81 -1.74 5.08 11.40
N GLY A 82 -0.83 5.96 11.09
CA GLY A 82 -0.96 6.92 10.02
C GLY A 82 0.18 6.77 9.01
N THR A 83 0.04 7.41 7.86
CA THR A 83 1.17 7.53 6.94
C THR A 83 2.22 8.45 7.55
N GLU A 84 3.41 7.91 7.79
CA GLU A 84 4.56 8.62 8.35
C GLU A 84 5.82 8.29 7.56
N ILE A 85 6.62 9.28 7.24
CA ILE A 85 7.87 9.12 6.53
C ILE A 85 8.97 9.89 7.28
N SER A 86 10.02 9.17 7.62
CA SER A 86 11.23 9.72 8.24
C SER A 86 12.46 9.27 7.46
N SER A 87 13.63 9.75 7.87
CA SER A 87 14.92 9.28 7.31
C SER A 87 15.27 7.85 7.70
N GLU A 88 14.63 7.30 8.72
CA GLU A 88 14.95 5.99 9.29
C GLU A 88 13.92 4.92 8.96
N TYR A 89 12.67 5.32 8.81
CA TYR A 89 11.57 4.41 8.51
C TYR A 89 10.44 5.11 7.77
N LEU A 90 9.61 4.31 7.14
CA LEU A 90 8.34 4.74 6.59
C LEU A 90 7.23 3.80 7.09
N CYS A 91 6.06 4.37 7.33
CA CYS A 91 4.81 3.68 7.55
C CYS A 91 3.82 4.20 6.50
N LEU A 92 3.32 3.34 5.66
CA LEU A 92 2.32 3.68 4.67
C LEU A 92 1.04 2.90 4.96
N GLU A 93 -0.07 3.61 5.08
CA GLU A 93 -1.37 3.02 5.34
C GLU A 93 -2.39 3.39 4.27
N ASN A 94 -3.26 2.44 3.93
CA ASN A 94 -4.41 2.66 3.06
C ASN A 94 -4.03 3.47 1.80
N ALA A 95 -4.65 4.64 1.61
CA ALA A 95 -4.38 5.52 0.48
C ALA A 95 -2.95 6.10 0.46
N GLY A 96 -2.23 6.07 1.58
CA GLY A 96 -0.79 6.41 1.63
C GLY A 96 0.08 5.35 0.98
N LEU A 97 -0.37 4.10 0.94
CA LEU A 97 0.34 3.01 0.27
C LEU A 97 -0.02 2.93 -1.21
N SER A 98 -1.32 2.97 -1.52
CA SER A 98 -1.82 2.92 -2.90
C SER A 98 -3.25 3.46 -2.99
N PRO A 99 -3.72 3.93 -4.15
CA PRO A 99 -5.13 4.28 -4.34
C PRO A 99 -6.03 3.12 -3.90
N ARG A 100 -7.05 3.42 -3.09
CA ARG A 100 -7.95 2.45 -2.49
C ARG A 100 -9.35 2.58 -3.08
N LEU A 101 -9.87 1.51 -3.67
CA LEU A 101 -11.25 1.50 -4.16
C LEU A 101 -12.23 1.70 -2.97
N ILE A 102 -13.09 2.71 -3.05
CA ILE A 102 -14.00 3.10 -1.96
C ILE A 102 -15.46 2.73 -2.22
N ASN A 103 -15.89 2.61 -3.45
CA ASN A 103 -17.26 2.21 -3.80
C ASN A 103 -17.37 0.70 -4.04
N VAL A 104 -16.86 -0.10 -3.10
CA VAL A 104 -17.07 -1.56 -3.07
C VAL A 104 -18.42 -1.91 -2.45
N LEU A 105 -19.00 -3.02 -2.88
CA LEU A 105 -20.27 -3.50 -2.31
C LEU A 105 -20.10 -3.87 -0.83
N PRO A 106 -21.10 -3.55 0.03
CA PRO A 106 -21.08 -3.96 1.43
C PRO A 106 -20.91 -5.47 1.56
N GLY A 107 -19.92 -5.91 2.35
CA GLY A 107 -19.63 -7.33 2.59
C GLY A 107 -18.44 -7.89 1.83
N GLU A 108 -17.88 -7.19 0.87
CA GLU A 108 -16.61 -7.54 0.22
C GLU A 108 -15.44 -6.97 1.04
N ASN A 109 -14.96 -7.75 1.99
CA ASN A 109 -13.82 -7.41 2.83
C ASN A 109 -12.51 -7.78 2.12
N GLY A 110 -12.03 -6.89 1.29
CA GLY A 110 -10.72 -7.01 0.65
C GLY A 110 -10.73 -7.75 -0.69
N TYR A 111 -9.77 -7.44 -1.49
CA TYR A 111 -9.44 -8.10 -2.74
C TYR A 111 -7.95 -8.45 -2.73
N PRO A 112 -7.56 -9.57 -3.35
CA PRO A 112 -6.15 -9.94 -3.44
C PRO A 112 -5.36 -8.84 -4.13
N THR A 113 -4.31 -8.38 -3.48
CA THR A 113 -3.45 -7.32 -4.00
C THR A 113 -2.00 -7.77 -3.93
N THR A 114 -1.29 -7.72 -5.04
CA THR A 114 0.16 -7.88 -5.06
C THR A 114 0.80 -6.50 -5.05
N ILE A 115 1.69 -6.25 -4.11
CA ILE A 115 2.40 -4.98 -3.97
C ILE A 115 3.88 -5.22 -4.26
N GLU A 116 4.43 -4.39 -5.13
CA GLU A 116 5.87 -4.29 -5.37
C GLU A 116 6.32 -2.90 -4.96
N ILE A 117 7.37 -2.84 -4.16
CA ILE A 117 7.96 -1.59 -3.70
C ILE A 117 9.47 -1.63 -3.82
N THR A 118 10.05 -0.59 -4.42
CA THR A 118 11.50 -0.43 -4.54
C THR A 118 12.00 0.58 -3.51
N LEU A 119 12.93 0.15 -2.69
CA LEU A 119 13.48 0.91 -1.56
C LEU A 119 15.01 0.80 -1.53
N PRO A 120 15.70 1.68 -0.79
CA PRO A 120 17.12 1.51 -0.49
C PRO A 120 17.42 0.11 0.06
N ALA A 121 18.53 -0.49 -0.37
CA ALA A 121 18.89 -1.87 -0.01
C ALA A 121 19.09 -2.08 1.51
N SER A 122 19.34 -1.00 2.26
CA SER A 122 19.42 -1.03 3.73
C SER A 122 18.06 -1.18 4.42
N MET A 123 16.95 -0.95 3.72
CA MET A 123 15.62 -1.06 4.29
C MET A 123 15.04 -2.45 4.13
N SER A 124 14.43 -2.94 5.19
CA SER A 124 13.60 -4.16 5.20
C SER A 124 12.12 -3.77 5.16
N VAL A 125 11.32 -4.59 4.50
CA VAL A 125 9.86 -4.43 4.37
C VAL A 125 9.16 -5.39 5.32
N ILE A 126 8.23 -4.87 6.11
CA ILE A 126 7.40 -5.63 7.05
C ILE A 126 5.94 -5.36 6.67
N PRO A 127 5.29 -6.24 5.89
CA PRO A 127 3.87 -6.10 5.56
C PRO A 127 3.03 -6.53 6.76
N PHE A 128 2.05 -5.71 7.14
CA PHE A 128 1.13 -6.05 8.22
C PHE A 128 -0.12 -6.74 7.66
N GLY A 129 -0.46 -7.90 8.24
CA GLY A 129 -1.65 -8.65 7.82
C GLY A 129 -1.56 -9.28 6.42
N ALA A 130 -0.35 -9.48 5.91
CA ALA A 130 -0.08 -10.00 4.58
C ALA A 130 0.86 -11.20 4.61
N SER A 131 1.14 -11.77 3.43
CA SER A 131 2.22 -12.75 3.25
C SER A 131 3.59 -12.12 3.57
N LYS A 132 4.60 -12.95 3.78
CA LYS A 132 5.99 -12.47 3.92
C LYS A 132 6.39 -11.68 2.68
N ALA A 133 7.13 -10.58 2.90
CA ALA A 133 7.75 -9.86 1.80
C ALA A 133 8.99 -10.59 1.32
N GLU A 134 9.16 -10.69 0.01
CA GLU A 134 10.29 -11.32 -0.65
C GLU A 134 11.02 -10.31 -1.53
N VAL A 135 12.36 -10.41 -1.56
CA VAL A 135 13.16 -9.62 -2.51
C VAL A 135 13.07 -10.29 -3.88
N VAL A 136 12.49 -9.58 -4.84
CA VAL A 136 12.33 -10.08 -6.23
C VAL A 136 13.36 -9.51 -7.19
N ALA A 137 14.00 -8.40 -6.84
CA ALA A 137 15.11 -7.83 -7.60
C ALA A 137 16.06 -7.02 -6.70
N GLU A 138 17.35 -7.08 -7.02
CA GLU A 138 18.37 -6.19 -6.47
C GLU A 138 18.99 -5.40 -7.62
N GLN A 139 18.98 -4.06 -7.50
CA GLN A 139 19.48 -3.17 -8.53
C GLN A 139 20.92 -2.73 -8.24
N THR A 140 21.63 -2.36 -9.28
CA THR A 140 23.02 -1.88 -9.19
C THR A 140 23.14 -0.48 -8.58
N ASP A 141 22.06 0.25 -8.50
CA ASP A 141 21.97 1.59 -7.88
C ASP A 141 21.83 1.55 -6.34
N GLY A 142 21.88 0.36 -5.75
CA GLY A 142 21.77 0.19 -4.30
C GLY A 142 20.33 0.13 -3.79
N THR A 143 19.37 -0.19 -4.67
CA THR A 143 17.97 -0.41 -4.28
C THR A 143 17.59 -1.88 -4.37
N LYS A 144 16.49 -2.26 -3.71
CA LYS A 144 15.87 -3.59 -3.77
C LYS A 144 14.38 -3.45 -4.02
N THR A 145 13.84 -4.33 -4.86
CA THR A 145 12.40 -4.47 -5.05
C THR A 145 11.88 -5.63 -4.21
N TRP A 146 10.94 -5.31 -3.35
CA TRP A 146 10.22 -6.24 -2.50
C TRP A 146 8.84 -6.51 -3.11
N ARG A 147 8.35 -7.75 -2.97
CA ARG A 147 6.99 -8.15 -3.35
C ARG A 147 6.32 -8.84 -2.18
N TYR A 148 5.05 -8.57 -1.98
CA TYR A 148 4.19 -9.31 -1.06
C TYR A 148 2.73 -9.27 -1.52
N ASP A 149 1.95 -10.27 -1.08
CA ASP A 149 0.52 -10.36 -1.36
C ASP A 149 -0.26 -9.99 -0.11
N SER A 150 -1.32 -9.21 -0.28
CA SER A 150 -2.24 -8.80 0.77
C SER A 150 -3.67 -9.16 0.37
N ASN A 151 -4.47 -9.61 1.32
CA ASN A 151 -5.90 -9.90 1.14
C ASN A 151 -6.78 -8.78 1.71
N SER A 152 -6.20 -7.68 2.15
CA SER A 152 -6.94 -6.55 2.70
C SER A 152 -7.07 -5.41 1.70
N ALA A 153 -8.24 -4.79 1.65
CA ALA A 153 -8.46 -3.53 0.95
C ALA A 153 -7.79 -2.39 1.73
N GLY A 154 -6.59 -2.11 1.42
CA GLY A 154 -5.74 -1.24 2.21
C GLY A 154 -4.83 -2.06 3.11
N GLY A 155 -3.56 -1.87 3.01
CA GLY A 155 -2.55 -2.53 3.81
C GLY A 155 -1.84 -1.52 4.68
N ILE A 156 -1.11 -2.04 5.64
CA ILE A 156 -0.09 -1.27 6.36
C ILE A 156 1.24 -1.85 5.95
N LEU A 157 2.15 -0.98 5.53
CA LEU A 157 3.51 -1.31 5.19
C LEU A 157 4.45 -0.55 6.12
N TYR A 158 5.28 -1.28 6.81
CA TYR A 158 6.45 -0.71 7.48
C TYR A 158 7.69 -0.99 6.67
N ALA A 159 8.54 0.00 6.48
CA ALA A 159 9.88 -0.21 5.94
C ALA A 159 10.90 0.65 6.68
N GLY A 160 12.09 0.10 6.87
CA GLY A 160 13.15 0.79 7.61
C GLY A 160 14.40 -0.07 7.77
N ASP A 161 15.41 0.50 8.40
CA ASP A 161 16.62 -0.26 8.77
C ASP A 161 16.34 -1.07 10.05
N TYR A 162 15.64 -2.21 9.83
CA TYR A 162 15.25 -3.11 10.90
C TYR A 162 16.16 -4.33 10.97
N ILE A 163 16.37 -4.82 12.20
CA ILE A 163 16.92 -6.14 12.49
C ILE A 163 15.75 -7.05 12.84
N ARG A 164 15.72 -8.23 12.23
CA ARG A 164 14.78 -9.30 12.57
C ARG A 164 15.42 -10.26 13.55
N GLN A 165 14.68 -10.63 14.57
CA GLN A 165 15.00 -11.70 15.51
C GLN A 165 13.83 -12.68 15.58
N ASP A 166 14.13 -13.96 15.34
CA ASP A 166 13.13 -15.01 15.46
C ASP A 166 13.17 -15.58 16.88
N ILE A 167 12.02 -15.59 17.54
CA ILE A 167 11.86 -16.03 18.95
C ILE A 167 10.86 -17.18 18.98
N GLN A 168 11.22 -18.24 19.72
CA GLN A 168 10.32 -19.35 20.02
C GLN A 168 9.76 -19.18 21.44
N ALA A 169 8.45 -19.00 21.59
CA ALA A 169 7.83 -18.88 22.89
C ALA A 169 6.46 -19.60 22.92
N GLY A 170 6.28 -20.51 23.86
CA GLY A 170 5.00 -21.21 24.06
C GLY A 170 4.53 -22.03 22.85
N GLY A 171 5.45 -22.50 22.01
CA GLY A 171 5.14 -23.24 20.78
C GLY A 171 4.76 -22.33 19.59
N MET A 172 4.93 -21.05 19.71
CA MET A 172 4.71 -20.06 18.67
C MET A 172 6.04 -19.54 18.11
N ASP A 173 6.07 -19.35 16.79
CA ASP A 173 7.14 -18.63 16.11
C ASP A 173 6.79 -17.14 16.11
N ILE A 174 7.64 -16.32 16.72
CA ILE A 174 7.47 -14.87 16.83
C ILE A 174 8.58 -14.21 16.03
N GLU A 175 8.21 -13.43 15.02
CA GLU A 175 9.14 -12.55 14.32
C GLU A 175 9.15 -11.20 15.03
N PHE A 176 10.29 -10.84 15.60
CA PHE A 176 10.48 -9.56 16.29
C PHE A 176 11.36 -8.64 15.46
N TYR A 177 10.89 -7.42 15.22
CA TYR A 177 11.60 -6.41 14.43
C TYR A 177 11.91 -5.20 15.29
N TYR A 178 13.14 -4.73 15.24
CA TYR A 178 13.56 -3.50 15.91
C TYR A 178 14.54 -2.69 15.05
N GLY A 179 14.50 -1.36 15.17
CA GLY A 179 15.42 -0.48 14.45
C GLY A 179 16.88 -0.76 14.83
N ARG A 180 17.78 -0.81 13.85
CA ARG A 180 19.22 -1.08 14.05
C ARG A 180 19.86 -0.18 15.10
N LYS A 181 19.41 1.06 15.23
CA LYS A 181 19.88 1.98 16.27
C LYS A 181 19.68 1.49 17.71
N HIS A 182 18.77 0.55 17.92
CA HIS A 182 18.49 -0.05 19.23
C HIS A 182 19.21 -1.39 19.46
N GLN A 183 20.05 -1.83 18.52
CA GLN A 183 20.70 -3.14 18.59
C GLN A 183 21.46 -3.36 19.91
N ALA A 184 22.28 -2.39 20.32
CA ALA A 184 23.08 -2.52 21.54
C ALA A 184 22.22 -2.66 22.81
N VAL A 185 21.05 -1.99 22.84
CA VAL A 185 20.11 -2.09 23.95
C VAL A 185 19.43 -3.45 23.99
N MET A 186 19.05 -3.96 22.80
CA MET A 186 18.41 -5.27 22.69
C MET A 186 19.34 -6.41 23.03
N GLU A 187 20.61 -6.35 22.60
CA GLU A 187 21.65 -7.34 22.94
C GLU A 187 21.99 -7.35 24.46
N ALA A 188 21.87 -6.20 25.13
CA ALA A 188 22.10 -6.10 26.56
C ALA A 188 20.89 -6.58 27.41
N ALA A 189 19.72 -6.67 26.83
CA ALA A 189 18.47 -7.08 27.50
C ALA A 189 18.18 -8.59 27.38
N GLY A 190 18.84 -9.30 26.47
CA GLY A 190 18.67 -10.75 26.23
C GLY A 190 19.74 -11.55 26.87
#